data_e4399869c044e5282a1c66893c509428
#
_entry.id   e4399869c044e5282a1c66893c509428
#
_cell.length_a   1.000
_cell.length_b   1.000
_cell.length_c   1.000
_cell.angle_alpha   90.00
_cell.angle_beta   90.00
_cell.angle_gamma   90.00
#
_symmetry.space_group_name_H-M   'P 1'
#
loop_
_entity.id
_entity.type
_entity.pdbx_description
1 polymer ?
#
loop_
_entity_poly.entity_id
_entity_poly.type
_entity_poly.pdbx_seq_one_letter_code
_entity_poly.pdbx_strand_id
1 'polypeptide(L)'
;MPNTIDITAWMWQNTIMRIYTRTGDKGETGLYGNTRLDKDSQRIKTIGDIDELNAFLGYAHSLISDADIANLLNRMQSELFDLGADLAVLEAHHQAESLRISNDLVLEQERMIDCFQQ
;
A
#
# COMPACT_ATOMS: atom_id res chain seq x y z
N MET A 1 -40.15 12.41 -16.90
CA MET A 1 -39.00 13.32 -17.07
C MET A 1 -37.97 12.92 -16.03
N PRO A 2 -36.80 12.51 -16.40
CA PRO A 2 -35.76 12.20 -15.39
C PRO A 2 -35.37 13.52 -14.70
N ASN A 3 -35.41 13.52 -13.36
CA ASN A 3 -34.89 14.60 -12.54
C ASN A 3 -33.40 14.79 -12.89
N THR A 4 -33.11 15.89 -13.58
CA THR A 4 -31.75 16.33 -13.78
C THR A 4 -31.20 16.69 -12.41
N ILE A 5 -30.28 15.87 -11.89
CA ILE A 5 -29.61 16.19 -10.63
C ILE A 5 -28.80 17.48 -10.89
N ASP A 6 -29.17 18.55 -10.21
CA ASP A 6 -28.39 19.78 -10.23
C ASP A 6 -27.08 19.54 -9.47
N ILE A 7 -26.07 19.10 -10.21
CA ILE A 7 -24.73 18.84 -9.70
C ILE A 7 -24.14 20.07 -9.02
N THR A 8 -24.49 21.28 -9.48
CA THR A 8 -23.97 22.52 -8.89
C THR A 8 -24.56 22.74 -7.50
N ALA A 9 -25.87 22.53 -7.32
CA ALA A 9 -26.52 22.64 -6.01
C ALA A 9 -26.01 21.56 -5.05
N TRP A 10 -25.80 20.33 -5.54
CA TRP A 10 -25.22 19.23 -4.76
C TRP A 10 -23.78 19.55 -4.31
N MET A 11 -22.96 20.14 -5.17
CA MET A 11 -21.59 20.55 -4.86
C MET A 11 -21.49 21.64 -3.78
N TRP A 12 -22.48 22.55 -3.71
CA TRP A 12 -22.50 23.60 -2.70
C TRP A 12 -23.02 23.13 -1.33
N GLN A 13 -23.87 22.10 -1.29
CA GLN A 13 -24.43 21.56 -0.05
C GLN A 13 -23.50 20.55 0.64
N ASN A 14 -22.62 19.88 -0.11
CA ASN A 14 -21.63 18.97 0.46
C ASN A 14 -20.31 19.72 0.58
N THR A 15 -19.79 19.85 1.79
CA THR A 15 -18.41 20.26 2.01
C THR A 15 -17.50 19.27 1.29
N ILE A 16 -17.11 19.60 0.05
CA ILE A 16 -16.26 18.72 -0.75
C ILE A 16 -14.92 18.64 -0.04
N MET A 17 -14.69 17.53 0.65
CA MET A 17 -13.37 17.23 1.19
C MET A 17 -12.42 17.14 -0.01
N ARG A 18 -11.49 18.09 -0.12
CA ARG A 18 -10.51 18.08 -1.19
C ARG A 18 -9.63 16.84 -1.01
N ILE A 19 -9.59 15.97 -2.02
CA ILE A 19 -8.74 14.78 -2.05
C ILE A 19 -7.26 15.11 -2.32
N TYR A 20 -6.95 16.35 -2.65
CA TYR A 20 -5.58 16.83 -2.86
C TYR A 20 -5.26 17.95 -1.86
N THR A 21 -4.05 17.91 -1.33
CA THR A 21 -3.56 18.92 -0.36
C THR A 21 -2.55 19.90 -0.95
N ARG A 22 -1.92 19.53 -2.07
CA ARG A 22 -0.81 20.24 -2.73
C ARG A 22 0.43 20.44 -1.84
N THR A 23 0.46 19.81 -0.67
CA THR A 23 1.59 19.96 0.27
C THR A 23 2.86 19.27 -0.23
N GLY A 24 2.73 18.33 -1.20
CA GLY A 24 3.83 17.61 -1.81
C GLY A 24 4.37 18.18 -3.12
N ASP A 25 3.86 19.36 -3.58
CA ASP A 25 4.22 19.93 -4.89
C ASP A 25 5.67 20.46 -4.95
N LYS A 26 6.33 20.61 -3.78
CA LYS A 26 7.73 21.03 -3.66
C LYS A 26 8.73 19.87 -3.61
N GLY A 27 8.31 18.64 -3.90
CA GLY A 27 9.18 17.47 -3.93
C GLY A 27 9.31 16.71 -2.62
N GLU A 28 8.51 17.09 -1.59
CA GLU A 28 8.46 16.37 -0.33
C GLU A 28 7.15 15.57 -0.19
N THR A 29 7.20 14.49 0.61
CA THR A 29 6.03 13.71 0.99
C THR A 29 5.99 13.50 2.50
N GLY A 30 4.79 13.36 3.06
CA GLY A 30 4.59 13.03 4.46
C GLY A 30 4.62 11.53 4.69
N LEU A 31 5.30 11.12 5.76
CA LEU A 31 5.22 9.79 6.35
C LEU A 31 4.41 9.82 7.64
N TYR A 32 4.21 8.65 8.23
CA TYR A 32 3.57 8.54 9.53
C TYR A 32 4.34 9.35 10.60
N GLY A 33 3.61 10.01 11.51
CA GLY A 33 4.22 10.82 12.57
C GLY A 33 4.63 12.24 12.15
N ASN A 34 3.98 12.82 11.14
CA ASN A 34 4.27 14.20 10.64
C ASN A 34 5.71 14.42 10.11
N THR A 35 6.45 13.36 9.86
CA THR A 35 7.77 13.47 9.24
C THR A 35 7.61 13.64 7.74
N ARG A 36 8.35 14.59 7.17
CA ARG A 36 8.43 14.81 5.73
C ARG A 36 9.79 14.37 5.22
N LEU A 37 9.80 13.69 4.08
CA LEU A 37 11.00 13.30 3.36
C LEU A 37 10.93 13.77 1.92
N ASP A 38 12.10 13.94 1.32
CA ASP A 38 12.19 14.14 -0.11
C ASP A 38 11.63 12.93 -0.87
N LYS A 39 10.83 13.18 -1.91
CA LYS A 39 10.25 12.13 -2.74
C LYS A 39 11.30 11.26 -3.43
N ASP A 40 12.51 11.77 -3.62
CA ASP A 40 13.65 11.04 -4.20
C ASP A 40 14.52 10.30 -3.17
N SER A 41 14.15 10.38 -1.87
CA SER A 41 14.86 9.63 -0.84
C SER A 41 14.78 8.12 -1.09
N GLN A 42 15.85 7.38 -0.68
CA GLN A 42 15.92 5.93 -0.88
C GLN A 42 14.71 5.21 -0.25
N ARG A 43 14.26 5.66 0.93
CA ARG A 43 13.08 5.07 1.61
C ARG A 43 11.81 5.21 0.75
N ILE A 44 11.55 6.39 0.21
CA ILE A 44 10.37 6.62 -0.64
C ILE A 44 10.45 5.81 -1.94
N LYS A 45 11.64 5.70 -2.54
CA LYS A 45 11.85 4.83 -3.71
C LYS A 45 11.55 3.37 -3.37
N THR A 46 12.07 2.86 -2.25
CA THR A 46 11.80 1.49 -1.82
C THR A 46 10.32 1.23 -1.59
N ILE A 47 9.58 2.16 -0.96
CA ILE A 47 8.12 2.05 -0.81
C ILE A 47 7.44 1.99 -2.19
N GLY A 48 7.88 2.83 -3.13
CA GLY A 48 7.38 2.83 -4.51
C GLY A 48 7.63 1.51 -5.24
N ASP A 49 8.81 0.91 -5.08
CA ASP A 49 9.16 -0.40 -5.68
C ASP A 49 8.26 -1.51 -5.11
N ILE A 50 7.94 -1.46 -3.82
CA ILE A 50 7.02 -2.42 -3.18
C ILE A 50 5.59 -2.23 -3.70
N ASP A 51 5.11 -1.00 -3.84
CA ASP A 51 3.79 -0.71 -4.41
C ASP A 51 3.69 -1.19 -5.86
N GLU A 52 4.75 -1.01 -6.66
CA GLU A 52 4.81 -1.49 -8.03
C GLU A 52 4.75 -3.02 -8.07
N LEU A 53 5.55 -3.72 -7.24
CA LEU A 53 5.49 -5.18 -7.13
C LEU A 53 4.09 -5.66 -6.73
N ASN A 54 3.46 -5.01 -5.75
CA ASN A 54 2.12 -5.34 -5.31
C ASN A 54 1.08 -5.19 -6.44
N ALA A 55 1.20 -4.15 -7.25
CA ALA A 55 0.35 -3.95 -8.42
C ALA A 55 0.54 -5.05 -9.48
N PHE A 56 1.77 -5.49 -9.74
CA PHE A 56 2.06 -6.61 -10.65
C PHE A 56 1.51 -7.93 -10.14
N LEU A 57 1.60 -8.21 -8.84
CA LEU A 57 0.98 -9.40 -8.25
C LEU A 57 -0.55 -9.38 -8.37
N GLY A 58 -1.18 -8.21 -8.20
CA GLY A 58 -2.61 -8.05 -8.41
C GLY A 58 -3.02 -8.28 -9.86
N TYR A 59 -2.21 -7.82 -10.81
CA TYR A 59 -2.42 -8.12 -12.23
C TYR A 59 -2.28 -9.61 -12.52
N ALA A 60 -1.21 -10.26 -12.03
CA ALA A 60 -1.01 -11.70 -12.19
C ALA A 60 -2.18 -12.49 -11.58
N HIS A 61 -2.63 -12.12 -10.36
CA HIS A 61 -3.79 -12.71 -9.70
C HIS A 61 -5.04 -12.67 -10.59
N SER A 62 -5.28 -11.57 -11.31
CA SER A 62 -6.45 -11.42 -12.19
C SER A 62 -6.46 -12.38 -13.39
N LEU A 63 -5.31 -12.95 -13.73
CA LEU A 63 -5.13 -13.87 -14.87
C LEU A 63 -5.10 -15.35 -14.47
N ILE A 64 -5.04 -15.66 -13.18
CA ILE A 64 -4.86 -17.00 -12.67
C ILE A 64 -6.21 -17.63 -12.32
N SER A 65 -6.43 -18.85 -12.79
CA SER A 65 -7.62 -19.64 -12.48
C SER A 65 -7.39 -20.69 -11.37
N ASP A 66 -6.13 -20.98 -11.05
CA ASP A 66 -5.77 -21.91 -9.98
C ASP A 66 -6.00 -21.24 -8.62
N ALA A 67 -6.85 -21.86 -7.80
CA ALA A 67 -7.26 -21.30 -6.52
C ALA A 67 -6.11 -21.24 -5.50
N ASP A 68 -5.20 -22.19 -5.50
CA ASP A 68 -4.09 -22.24 -4.54
C ASP A 68 -3.08 -21.13 -4.86
N ILE A 69 -2.77 -20.95 -6.15
CA ILE A 69 -1.89 -19.87 -6.59
C ILE A 69 -2.56 -18.50 -6.36
N ALA A 70 -3.85 -18.36 -6.65
CA ALA A 70 -4.58 -17.13 -6.40
C ALA A 70 -4.56 -16.75 -4.91
N ASN A 71 -4.77 -17.71 -4.01
CA ASN A 71 -4.70 -17.49 -2.57
C ASN A 71 -3.29 -17.10 -2.11
N LEU A 72 -2.25 -17.71 -2.68
CA LEU A 72 -0.87 -17.34 -2.41
C LEU A 72 -0.59 -15.89 -2.81
N LEU A 73 -0.99 -15.48 -4.01
CA LEU A 73 -0.79 -14.11 -4.50
C LEU A 73 -1.53 -13.08 -3.64
N ASN A 74 -2.76 -13.36 -3.23
CA ASN A 74 -3.51 -12.49 -2.31
C ASN A 74 -2.78 -12.31 -0.98
N ARG A 75 -2.23 -13.38 -0.45
CA ARG A 75 -1.46 -13.35 0.79
C ARG A 75 -0.20 -12.51 0.62
N MET A 76 0.57 -12.74 -0.44
CA MET A 76 1.78 -11.94 -0.74
C MET A 76 1.45 -10.45 -0.88
N GLN A 77 0.32 -10.09 -1.49
CA GLN A 77 -0.12 -8.70 -1.59
C GLN A 77 -0.40 -8.07 -0.22
N SER A 78 -1.05 -8.82 0.70
CA SER A 78 -1.27 -8.34 2.06
C SER A 78 0.04 -8.12 2.82
N GLU A 79 0.99 -9.05 2.69
CA GLU A 79 2.30 -8.97 3.33
C GLU A 79 3.14 -7.80 2.77
N LEU A 80 3.09 -7.54 1.46
CA LEU A 80 3.73 -6.37 0.86
C LEU A 80 3.10 -5.05 1.33
N PHE A 81 1.77 -5.03 1.53
CA PHE A 81 1.10 -3.88 2.11
C PHE A 81 1.59 -3.60 3.53
N ASP A 82 1.71 -4.63 4.37
CA ASP A 82 2.22 -4.51 5.73
C ASP A 82 3.68 -4.05 5.73
N LEU A 83 4.51 -4.57 4.81
CA LEU A 83 5.89 -4.14 4.64
C LEU A 83 5.99 -2.67 4.23
N GLY A 84 5.15 -2.22 3.31
CA GLY A 84 5.06 -0.81 2.90
C GLY A 84 4.67 0.09 4.07
N ALA A 85 3.72 -0.35 4.90
CA ALA A 85 3.29 0.35 6.10
C ALA A 85 4.42 0.43 7.15
N ASP A 86 5.15 -0.66 7.38
CA ASP A 86 6.31 -0.69 8.29
C ASP A 86 7.40 0.30 7.82
N LEU A 87 7.69 0.34 6.53
CA LEU A 87 8.65 1.28 5.96
C LEU A 87 8.17 2.74 6.02
N ALA A 88 6.86 2.98 6.04
CA ALA A 88 6.30 4.33 6.17
C ALA A 88 6.38 4.87 7.60
N VAL A 89 6.70 4.04 8.59
CA VAL A 89 6.92 4.44 10.00
C VAL A 89 8.41 4.55 10.26
N LEU A 90 8.88 5.71 10.73
CA LEU A 90 10.27 5.87 11.16
C LEU A 90 10.49 5.22 12.53
N GLU A 91 11.70 4.70 12.78
CA GLU A 91 12.03 4.02 14.04
C GLU A 91 11.67 4.81 15.30
N ALA A 92 11.81 6.13 15.28
CA ALA A 92 11.43 7.01 16.37
C ALA A 92 9.92 7.00 16.69
N HIS A 93 9.08 6.52 15.80
CA HIS A 93 7.62 6.47 15.94
C HIS A 93 7.06 5.05 16.05
N HIS A 94 7.91 4.02 16.05
CA HIS A 94 7.49 2.65 16.31
C HIS A 94 7.09 2.49 17.79
N GLN A 95 5.82 2.70 18.08
CA GLN A 95 5.26 2.52 19.43
C GLN A 95 4.64 1.14 19.67
N ALA A 96 4.50 0.32 18.63
CA ALA A 96 3.89 -1.00 18.74
C ALA A 96 4.64 -2.02 17.88
N GLU A 97 4.90 -3.19 18.43
CA GLU A 97 5.46 -4.36 17.73
C GLU A 97 4.54 -4.84 16.58
N SER A 98 3.26 -4.46 16.61
CA SER A 98 2.23 -4.91 15.68
C SER A 98 2.40 -4.42 14.22
N LEU A 99 3.26 -3.45 13.98
CA LEU A 99 3.52 -2.89 12.65
C LEU A 99 4.87 -3.33 12.08
N ARG A 100 5.62 -4.20 12.75
CA ARG A 100 6.91 -4.68 12.27
C ARG A 100 6.78 -6.05 11.62
N ILE A 101 7.43 -6.18 10.47
CA ILE A 101 7.60 -7.48 9.82
C ILE A 101 8.42 -8.39 10.75
N SER A 102 7.85 -9.54 11.12
CA SER A 102 8.48 -10.51 12.01
C SER A 102 9.31 -11.55 11.26
N ASN A 103 10.30 -12.14 11.93
CA ASN A 103 11.04 -13.28 11.40
C ASN A 103 10.14 -14.49 11.09
N ASP A 104 9.02 -14.63 11.80
CA ASP A 104 8.08 -15.74 11.55
C ASP A 104 7.46 -15.65 10.17
N LEU A 105 7.20 -14.43 9.68
CA LEU A 105 6.71 -14.20 8.32
C LEU A 105 7.74 -14.67 7.29
N VAL A 106 9.01 -14.36 7.49
CA VAL A 106 10.10 -14.80 6.60
C VAL A 106 10.19 -16.32 6.56
N LEU A 107 10.18 -16.98 7.73
CA LEU A 107 10.21 -18.45 7.83
C LEU A 107 9.00 -19.11 7.15
N GLU A 108 7.85 -18.46 7.19
CA GLU A 108 6.66 -18.96 6.54
C GLU A 108 6.75 -18.84 5.01
N GLN A 109 7.32 -17.76 4.49
CA GLN A 109 7.63 -17.62 3.07
C GLN A 109 8.63 -18.68 2.59
N GLU A 110 9.68 -18.95 3.35
CA GLU A 110 10.66 -20.01 3.05
C GLU A 110 9.99 -21.39 2.96
N ARG A 111 9.09 -21.72 3.90
CA ARG A 111 8.33 -22.99 3.86
C ARG A 111 7.43 -23.08 2.62
N MET A 112 6.82 -21.97 2.20
CA MET A 112 6.02 -21.97 0.98
C MET A 112 6.87 -22.20 -0.26
N ILE A 113 8.06 -21.59 -0.34
CA ILE A 113 9.02 -21.83 -1.43
C ILE A 113 9.37 -23.31 -1.49
N ASP A 114 9.70 -23.94 -0.35
CA ASP A 114 10.04 -25.37 -0.27
C ASP A 114 8.90 -26.26 -0.76
N CYS A 115 7.64 -25.91 -0.47
CA CYS A 115 6.48 -26.65 -0.96
C CYS A 115 6.34 -26.60 -2.49
N PHE A 116 6.69 -25.49 -3.13
CA PHE A 116 6.61 -25.35 -4.59
C PHE A 116 7.82 -25.93 -5.35
N GLN A 117 8.88 -26.32 -4.66
CA GLN A 117 10.08 -26.94 -5.25
C GLN A 117 9.98 -28.48 -5.34
N GLN A 118 8.94 -29.09 -4.76
CA GLN A 118 8.71 -30.56 -4.80
C GLN A 118 7.91 -30.95 -6.04
#